data_39f1c2a8924cd73c498621e8adc9a4b2
#
_entry.id   39f1c2a8924cd73c498621e8adc9a4b2
#
_cell.length_a   1.000
_cell.length_b   1.000
_cell.length_c   1.000
_cell.angle_alpha   90.00
_cell.angle_beta   90.00
_cell.angle_gamma   90.00
#
_symmetry.space_group_name_H-M   'P 1'
#
loop_
_entity.id
_entity.type
_entity.pdbx_description
1 polymer ?
#
loop_
_entity_poly.entity_id
_entity_poly.type
_entity_poly.pdbx_seq_one_letter_code
_entity_poly.pdbx_strand_id
1 'polypeptide(L)'
;MNTKLNINFAGIKLKNPVLTASGTFGYGYELADLIPLEKLGAIITKTITLEPRLGNPQPRIAEVESGMLNAIGLQNIGVKNFIEKPLENLKKTGVPIIVSIAGKCGKDYAEIVKILNGFKEIAAVELNLSCPNLKKKIICHDVSLTKDIIKRVKKISKVPIIVKLSPLITDISELALSAQNCGADAVTLANTYPAMAIDIETFKPKLSTIKGGLSGPCVKSMSIRCVYDAYQKIKIPILGCGGIMTWQDAVEFMLAGASAVSVGTASLISPKNLIKIIDGLENFLSVKKIKSIKEISGAMKR
;
A
#
# COMPACT_ATOMS: atom_id res chain seq x y z
N MET A 1 -0.17 -12.77 -23.93
CA MET A 1 -0.09 -11.80 -22.80
C MET A 1 0.53 -10.52 -23.32
N ASN A 2 -0.11 -9.39 -23.09
CA ASN A 2 0.42 -8.11 -23.53
C ASN A 2 1.67 -7.74 -22.72
N THR A 3 2.85 -7.81 -23.32
CA THR A 3 4.14 -7.57 -22.65
C THR A 3 4.37 -6.11 -22.28
N LYS A 4 3.56 -5.18 -22.83
CA LYS A 4 3.73 -3.73 -22.62
C LYS A 4 3.56 -3.28 -21.16
N LEU A 5 2.72 -3.96 -20.36
CA LEU A 5 2.47 -3.64 -18.97
C LEU A 5 3.39 -4.37 -17.97
N ASN A 6 4.18 -5.34 -18.41
CA ASN A 6 5.03 -6.12 -17.51
C ASN A 6 6.13 -5.26 -16.88
N ILE A 7 6.29 -5.40 -15.57
CA ILE A 7 7.35 -4.74 -14.82
C ILE A 7 8.11 -5.71 -13.90
N ASN A 8 9.29 -5.30 -13.46
CA ASN A 8 9.97 -5.88 -12.31
C ASN A 8 9.90 -4.85 -11.18
N PHE A 9 9.21 -5.20 -10.10
CA PHE A 9 9.07 -4.35 -8.93
C PHE A 9 9.77 -5.00 -7.74
N ALA A 10 10.86 -4.42 -7.28
CA ALA A 10 11.67 -4.96 -6.17
C ALA A 10 12.07 -6.44 -6.36
N GLY A 11 12.39 -6.86 -7.58
CA GLY A 11 12.72 -8.26 -7.91
C GLY A 11 11.50 -9.15 -8.24
N ILE A 12 10.29 -8.67 -8.01
CA ILE A 12 9.04 -9.40 -8.29
C ILE A 12 8.60 -9.14 -9.73
N LYS A 13 8.39 -10.21 -10.50
CA LYS A 13 7.85 -10.11 -11.87
C LYS A 13 6.33 -9.91 -11.79
N LEU A 14 5.86 -8.74 -12.18
CA LEU A 14 4.44 -8.38 -12.22
C LEU A 14 3.97 -8.26 -13.67
N LYS A 15 2.79 -8.80 -13.97
CA LYS A 15 2.19 -8.74 -15.33
C LYS A 15 1.67 -7.34 -15.70
N ASN A 16 1.43 -6.50 -14.71
CA ASN A 16 1.08 -5.09 -14.87
C ASN A 16 1.40 -4.32 -13.56
N PRO A 17 1.42 -2.97 -13.58
CA PRO A 17 1.80 -2.17 -12.43
C PRO A 17 0.68 -1.89 -11.42
N VAL A 18 -0.48 -2.55 -11.51
CA VAL A 18 -1.65 -2.24 -10.67
C VAL A 18 -1.78 -3.28 -9.55
N LEU A 19 -1.63 -2.82 -8.31
CA LEU A 19 -1.72 -3.62 -7.10
C LEU A 19 -2.91 -3.15 -6.24
N THR A 20 -3.41 -4.03 -5.38
CA THR A 20 -4.36 -3.62 -4.33
C THR A 20 -3.65 -2.83 -3.24
N ALA A 21 -4.39 -2.06 -2.42
CA ALA A 21 -3.83 -1.40 -1.25
C ALA A 21 -4.19 -2.16 0.03
N SER A 22 -3.27 -2.20 1.00
CA SER A 22 -3.52 -2.83 2.28
C SER A 22 -4.71 -2.19 3.00
N GLY A 23 -5.64 -3.01 3.48
CA GLY A 23 -6.80 -2.59 4.26
C GLY A 23 -8.06 -2.25 3.45
N THR A 24 -8.00 -2.17 2.11
CA THR A 24 -9.15 -1.81 1.27
C THR A 24 -9.63 -2.96 0.36
N PHE A 25 -8.95 -4.10 0.41
CA PHE A 25 -9.23 -5.26 -0.43
C PHE A 25 -9.34 -6.57 0.37
N GLY A 26 -9.64 -6.49 1.66
CA GLY A 26 -9.64 -7.65 2.54
C GLY A 26 -8.29 -8.36 2.56
N TYR A 27 -8.29 -9.67 2.63
CA TYR A 27 -7.10 -10.48 2.36
C TYR A 27 -6.93 -10.77 0.86
N GLY A 28 -7.96 -10.50 0.04
CA GLY A 28 -7.93 -10.54 -1.42
C GLY A 28 -8.82 -11.63 -2.01
N TYR A 29 -8.77 -12.84 -1.48
CA TYR A 29 -9.54 -13.97 -2.01
C TYR A 29 -11.05 -13.82 -1.90
N GLU A 30 -11.52 -13.03 -0.94
CA GLU A 30 -12.96 -12.76 -0.70
C GLU A 30 -13.65 -12.07 -1.87
N LEU A 31 -12.86 -11.46 -2.76
CA LEU A 31 -13.38 -10.72 -3.91
C LEU A 31 -13.21 -11.47 -5.24
N ALA A 32 -12.83 -12.76 -5.19
CA ALA A 32 -12.60 -13.59 -6.37
C ALA A 32 -13.84 -13.73 -7.27
N ASP A 33 -15.03 -13.75 -6.67
CA ASP A 33 -16.29 -13.84 -7.42
C ASP A 33 -16.70 -12.52 -8.08
N LEU A 34 -16.09 -11.41 -7.70
CA LEU A 34 -16.43 -10.07 -8.22
C LEU A 34 -15.52 -9.61 -9.36
N ILE A 35 -14.26 -10.05 -9.36
CA ILE A 35 -13.25 -9.72 -10.37
C ILE A 35 -12.29 -10.87 -10.62
N PRO A 36 -11.74 -10.99 -11.83
CA PRO A 36 -10.68 -11.96 -12.15
C PRO A 36 -9.35 -11.54 -11.47
N LEU A 37 -9.11 -12.09 -10.26
CA LEU A 37 -7.92 -11.74 -9.45
C LEU A 37 -6.62 -11.97 -10.20
N GLU A 38 -6.57 -12.99 -11.05
CA GLU A 38 -5.39 -13.33 -11.86
C GLU A 38 -4.98 -12.21 -12.83
N LYS A 39 -5.84 -11.23 -13.08
CA LYS A 39 -5.49 -10.04 -13.88
C LYS A 39 -4.68 -9.01 -13.11
N LEU A 40 -4.72 -9.02 -11.78
CA LEU A 40 -3.99 -8.06 -10.95
C LEU A 40 -2.47 -8.25 -11.05
N GLY A 41 -1.71 -7.17 -10.91
CA GLY A 41 -0.25 -7.23 -10.83
C GLY A 41 0.21 -7.97 -9.58
N ALA A 42 -0.33 -7.61 -8.41
CA ALA A 42 -0.15 -8.30 -7.14
C ALA A 42 -1.30 -7.96 -6.18
N ILE A 43 -1.48 -8.80 -5.16
CA ILE A 43 -2.39 -8.53 -4.04
C ILE A 43 -1.56 -8.14 -2.83
N ILE A 44 -1.80 -6.91 -2.31
CA ILE A 44 -1.32 -6.51 -0.98
C ILE A 44 -2.45 -6.80 0.01
N THR A 45 -2.19 -7.67 0.97
CA THR A 45 -3.20 -8.13 1.92
C THR A 45 -3.55 -7.06 2.95
N LYS A 46 -4.68 -7.24 3.63
CA LYS A 46 -4.96 -6.53 4.89
C LYS A 46 -3.76 -6.71 5.83
N THR A 47 -3.35 -5.61 6.48
CA THR A 47 -2.22 -5.64 7.42
C THR A 47 -2.51 -6.59 8.57
N ILE A 48 -1.60 -7.52 8.83
CA ILE A 48 -1.65 -8.46 9.95
C ILE A 48 -0.66 -8.08 11.05
N THR A 49 -0.97 -8.48 12.25
CA THR A 49 -0.10 -8.36 13.45
C THR A 49 0.22 -9.75 13.99
N LEU A 50 1.15 -9.84 14.94
CA LEU A 50 1.51 -11.12 15.56
C LEU A 50 0.27 -11.79 16.16
N GLU A 51 -0.46 -11.06 16.99
CA GLU A 51 -1.72 -11.48 17.59
C GLU A 51 -2.92 -10.81 16.90
N PRO A 52 -4.13 -11.40 16.97
CA PRO A 52 -5.35 -10.80 16.46
C PRO A 52 -5.66 -9.44 17.13
N ARG A 53 -6.35 -8.58 16.39
CA ARG A 53 -6.81 -7.27 16.90
C ARG A 53 -8.26 -7.02 16.53
N LEU A 54 -9.08 -6.58 17.49
CA LEU A 54 -10.48 -6.22 17.27
C LEU A 54 -10.65 -4.90 16.51
N GLY A 55 -9.62 -4.03 16.55
CA GLY A 55 -9.70 -2.68 16.00
C GLY A 55 -10.40 -1.69 16.93
N ASN A 56 -10.73 -0.52 16.38
CA ASN A 56 -11.40 0.54 17.11
C ASN A 56 -12.93 0.29 17.20
N PRO A 57 -13.65 0.93 18.13
CA PRO A 57 -15.12 0.93 18.15
C PRO A 57 -15.74 1.54 16.89
N GLN A 58 -17.01 1.27 16.63
CA GLN A 58 -17.82 1.89 15.59
C GLN A 58 -18.26 3.31 16.03
N PRO A 59 -18.49 4.24 15.07
CA PRO A 59 -18.23 4.17 13.64
C PRO A 59 -16.73 4.29 13.30
N ARG A 60 -16.25 3.49 12.33
CA ARG A 60 -14.84 3.43 11.92
C ARG A 60 -14.58 4.02 10.53
N ILE A 61 -15.64 4.28 9.79
CA ILE A 61 -15.62 4.79 8.42
C ILE A 61 -16.66 5.90 8.35
N ALA A 62 -16.32 6.98 7.65
CA ALA A 62 -17.25 8.04 7.32
C ALA A 62 -16.94 8.60 5.93
N GLU A 63 -17.97 8.79 5.12
CA GLU A 63 -17.84 9.50 3.86
C GLU A 63 -17.68 10.99 4.12
N VAL A 64 -16.84 11.61 3.32
CA VAL A 64 -16.62 13.05 3.26
C VAL A 64 -16.54 13.50 1.82
N GLU A 65 -16.60 14.81 1.58
CA GLU A 65 -16.54 15.35 0.23
C GLU A 65 -15.25 14.86 -0.48
N SER A 66 -15.42 14.25 -1.66
CA SER A 66 -14.35 13.72 -2.49
C SER A 66 -13.44 12.71 -1.81
N GLY A 67 -13.92 12.02 -0.75
CA GLY A 67 -13.09 11.05 -0.05
C GLY A 67 -13.79 10.29 1.07
N MET A 68 -13.00 9.60 1.88
CA MET A 68 -13.47 8.91 3.05
C MET A 68 -12.47 9.00 4.21
N LEU A 69 -13.01 9.05 5.42
CA LEU A 69 -12.26 8.89 6.66
C LEU A 69 -12.32 7.46 7.13
N ASN A 70 -11.22 6.95 7.65
CA ASN A 70 -11.19 5.66 8.32
C ASN A 70 -10.37 5.68 9.60
N ALA A 71 -10.80 4.88 10.56
CA ALA A 71 -10.12 4.64 11.82
C ALA A 71 -10.27 3.17 12.24
N ILE A 72 -9.83 2.26 11.39
CA ILE A 72 -10.03 0.80 11.56
C ILE A 72 -9.33 0.25 12.80
N GLY A 73 -8.16 0.80 13.18
CA GLY A 73 -7.40 0.36 14.35
C GLY A 73 -6.67 -0.97 14.15
N LEU A 74 -6.26 -1.28 12.91
CA LEU A 74 -5.58 -2.52 12.54
C LEU A 74 -6.37 -3.79 12.90
N GLN A 75 -7.69 -3.79 12.77
CA GLN A 75 -8.48 -5.02 12.92
C GLN A 75 -7.92 -6.09 11.98
N ASN A 76 -7.53 -7.23 12.55
CA ASN A 76 -7.01 -8.36 11.80
C ASN A 76 -7.02 -9.64 12.64
N ILE A 77 -6.82 -10.78 11.98
CA ILE A 77 -6.92 -12.12 12.59
C ILE A 77 -5.60 -12.65 13.15
N GLY A 78 -4.50 -11.88 13.05
CA GLY A 78 -3.16 -12.31 13.45
C GLY A 78 -2.50 -13.22 12.42
N VAL A 79 -1.15 -13.36 12.53
CA VAL A 79 -0.36 -14.11 11.54
C VAL A 79 -0.71 -15.60 11.48
N LYS A 80 -1.01 -16.23 12.58
CA LYS A 80 -1.34 -17.67 12.64
C LYS A 80 -2.60 -17.97 11.83
N ASN A 81 -3.72 -17.30 12.13
CA ASN A 81 -4.97 -17.49 11.41
C ASN A 81 -4.88 -17.05 9.94
N PHE A 82 -4.03 -16.06 9.64
CA PHE A 82 -3.78 -15.66 8.25
C PHE A 82 -3.18 -16.79 7.42
N ILE A 83 -2.23 -17.51 7.97
CA ILE A 83 -1.58 -18.64 7.30
C ILE A 83 -2.56 -19.78 7.07
N GLU A 84 -3.36 -20.12 8.07
CA GLU A 84 -4.25 -21.28 8.04
C GLU A 84 -5.37 -21.18 6.99
N LYS A 85 -5.89 -19.98 6.71
CA LYS A 85 -7.03 -19.83 5.81
C LYS A 85 -6.81 -18.80 4.68
N PRO A 86 -6.56 -17.49 4.91
CA PRO A 86 -6.37 -16.52 3.82
C PRO A 86 -5.24 -16.89 2.88
N LEU A 87 -4.07 -17.26 3.40
CA LEU A 87 -2.92 -17.61 2.56
C LEU A 87 -3.19 -18.84 1.70
N GLU A 88 -3.83 -19.89 2.23
CA GLU A 88 -4.19 -21.08 1.48
C GLU A 88 -5.16 -20.80 0.33
N ASN A 89 -6.08 -19.83 0.50
CA ASN A 89 -6.97 -19.41 -0.56
C ASN A 89 -6.26 -18.51 -1.60
N LEU A 90 -5.39 -17.60 -1.15
CA LEU A 90 -4.63 -16.74 -2.03
C LEU A 90 -3.69 -17.51 -2.97
N LYS A 91 -3.06 -18.59 -2.50
CA LYS A 91 -2.21 -19.46 -3.33
C LYS A 91 -2.91 -19.92 -4.61
N LYS A 92 -4.21 -20.20 -4.52
CA LYS A 92 -5.02 -20.71 -5.65
C LYS A 92 -5.23 -19.67 -6.75
N THR A 93 -5.01 -18.39 -6.46
CA THR A 93 -5.23 -17.29 -7.43
C THR A 93 -4.11 -17.15 -8.45
N GLY A 94 -2.92 -17.68 -8.17
CA GLY A 94 -1.73 -17.52 -9.01
C GLY A 94 -1.20 -16.08 -9.11
N VAL A 95 -1.71 -15.15 -8.26
CA VAL A 95 -1.28 -13.75 -8.20
C VAL A 95 -0.16 -13.60 -7.19
N PRO A 96 0.89 -12.80 -7.45
CA PRO A 96 1.91 -12.49 -6.43
C PRO A 96 1.29 -11.93 -5.16
N ILE A 97 1.63 -12.52 -4.00
CA ILE A 97 1.09 -12.15 -2.70
C ILE A 97 2.11 -11.30 -1.95
N ILE A 98 1.73 -10.08 -1.60
CA ILE A 98 2.50 -9.17 -0.74
C ILE A 98 1.78 -9.10 0.60
N VAL A 99 2.42 -9.58 1.65
CA VAL A 99 1.80 -9.59 2.99
C VAL A 99 2.11 -8.29 3.71
N SER A 100 1.09 -7.47 3.98
CA SER A 100 1.25 -6.26 4.79
C SER A 100 1.27 -6.62 6.27
N ILE A 101 2.28 -6.14 7.00
CA ILE A 101 2.48 -6.44 8.43
C ILE A 101 2.66 -5.18 9.26
N ALA A 102 2.24 -5.24 10.52
CA ALA A 102 2.49 -4.21 11.52
C ALA A 102 2.82 -4.82 12.88
N GLY A 103 3.63 -4.09 13.65
CA GLY A 103 4.02 -4.45 15.00
C GLY A 103 4.16 -3.23 15.89
N LYS A 104 4.48 -3.43 17.14
CA LYS A 104 4.68 -2.39 18.15
C LYS A 104 6.14 -1.95 18.21
N CYS A 105 7.04 -2.85 17.84
CA CYS A 105 8.51 -2.67 17.86
C CYS A 105 9.18 -3.61 16.84
N GLY A 106 10.48 -3.43 16.61
CA GLY A 106 11.24 -4.24 15.66
C GLY A 106 11.19 -5.75 15.93
N LYS A 107 11.02 -6.17 17.18
CA LYS A 107 10.89 -7.59 17.54
C LYS A 107 9.63 -8.21 16.95
N ASP A 108 8.48 -7.51 17.04
CA ASP A 108 7.20 -8.02 16.51
C ASP A 108 7.27 -8.21 14.99
N TYR A 109 7.80 -7.21 14.26
CA TYR A 109 8.00 -7.31 12.80
C TYR A 109 8.91 -8.47 12.44
N ALA A 110 10.01 -8.63 13.15
CA ALA A 110 10.97 -9.72 12.91
C ALA A 110 10.34 -11.10 13.16
N GLU A 111 9.53 -11.24 14.19
CA GLU A 111 8.85 -12.50 14.52
C GLU A 111 7.82 -12.88 13.47
N ILE A 112 6.99 -11.92 13.01
CA ILE A 112 6.06 -12.16 11.91
C ILE A 112 6.81 -12.61 10.65
N VAL A 113 7.91 -11.92 10.28
CA VAL A 113 8.69 -12.27 9.08
C VAL A 113 9.35 -13.66 9.21
N LYS A 114 9.83 -14.05 10.39
CA LYS A 114 10.34 -15.42 10.61
C LYS A 114 9.29 -16.47 10.28
N ILE A 115 8.04 -16.25 10.71
CA ILE A 115 6.94 -17.15 10.42
C ILE A 115 6.64 -17.17 8.91
N LEU A 116 6.53 -15.98 8.28
CA LEU A 116 6.22 -15.85 6.85
C LEU A 116 7.31 -16.43 5.93
N ASN A 117 8.56 -16.46 6.36
CA ASN A 117 9.67 -17.07 5.62
C ASN A 117 9.51 -18.59 5.33
N GLY A 118 8.59 -19.25 6.01
CA GLY A 118 8.23 -20.64 5.75
C GLY A 118 7.35 -20.86 4.51
N PHE A 119 6.87 -19.79 3.87
CA PHE A 119 5.87 -19.84 2.80
C PHE A 119 6.41 -19.23 1.51
N LYS A 120 6.79 -20.07 0.55
CA LYS A 120 7.38 -19.69 -0.75
C LYS A 120 6.42 -18.91 -1.66
N GLU A 121 5.13 -18.95 -1.38
CA GLU A 121 4.08 -18.26 -2.13
C GLU A 121 4.05 -16.75 -1.85
N ILE A 122 4.69 -16.32 -0.76
CA ILE A 122 4.79 -14.90 -0.41
C ILE A 122 5.88 -14.26 -1.26
N ALA A 123 5.48 -13.32 -2.12
CA ALA A 123 6.38 -12.64 -3.02
C ALA A 123 7.16 -11.49 -2.36
N ALA A 124 6.58 -10.82 -1.37
CA ALA A 124 7.21 -9.77 -0.58
C ALA A 124 6.45 -9.52 0.73
N VAL A 125 7.08 -8.72 1.61
CA VAL A 125 6.46 -8.20 2.83
C VAL A 125 6.39 -6.67 2.76
N GLU A 126 5.20 -6.10 3.01
CA GLU A 126 5.03 -4.66 3.19
C GLU A 126 5.07 -4.31 4.68
N LEU A 127 6.04 -3.51 5.11
CA LEU A 127 6.14 -2.99 6.47
C LEU A 127 5.26 -1.73 6.61
N ASN A 128 4.12 -1.84 7.26
CA ASN A 128 3.24 -0.72 7.53
C ASN A 128 3.76 0.07 8.75
N LEU A 129 4.62 1.05 8.52
CA LEU A 129 5.22 1.90 9.56
C LEU A 129 4.41 3.16 9.86
N SER A 130 3.31 3.38 9.16
CA SER A 130 2.48 4.57 9.31
C SER A 130 1.36 4.43 10.35
N CYS A 131 1.28 3.28 11.01
CA CYS A 131 0.31 3.08 12.10
C CYS A 131 0.87 3.57 13.43
N PRO A 132 -0.01 4.04 14.35
CA PRO A 132 0.40 4.41 15.69
C PRO A 132 0.97 3.20 16.44
N ASN A 133 2.11 3.41 17.11
CA ASN A 133 2.68 2.45 18.05
C ASN A 133 1.90 2.41 19.37
N LEU A 134 2.35 1.61 20.33
CA LEU A 134 1.77 1.52 21.68
C LEU A 134 1.68 2.86 22.42
N LYS A 135 2.58 3.80 22.13
CA LYS A 135 2.63 5.14 22.72
C LYS A 135 1.79 6.17 21.95
N LYS A 136 0.88 5.71 21.08
CA LYS A 136 0.06 6.55 20.17
C LYS A 136 0.88 7.46 19.23
N LYS A 137 2.19 7.20 19.07
CA LYS A 137 3.05 7.88 18.09
C LYS A 137 3.14 7.03 16.82
N ILE A 138 3.04 7.66 15.67
CA ILE A 138 3.26 7.00 14.38
C ILE A 138 4.73 6.56 14.31
N ILE A 139 5.00 5.30 13.94
CA ILE A 139 6.35 4.73 13.94
C ILE A 139 7.28 5.54 13.03
N CYS A 140 6.81 5.98 11.87
CA CYS A 140 7.60 6.79 10.93
C CYS A 140 8.09 8.13 11.51
N HIS A 141 7.46 8.65 12.57
CA HIS A 141 7.93 9.88 13.23
C HIS A 141 9.15 9.66 14.12
N ASP A 142 9.47 8.41 14.43
CA ASP A 142 10.69 8.02 15.11
C ASP A 142 11.66 7.38 14.09
N VAL A 143 12.56 8.19 13.57
CA VAL A 143 13.54 7.77 12.54
C VAL A 143 14.42 6.63 13.07
N SER A 144 14.79 6.64 14.35
CA SER A 144 15.61 5.59 14.96
C SER A 144 14.87 4.27 15.00
N LEU A 145 13.63 4.27 15.47
CA LEU A 145 12.76 3.09 15.50
C LEU A 145 12.49 2.56 14.08
N THR A 146 12.23 3.46 13.13
CA THR A 146 12.05 3.10 11.71
C THR A 146 13.27 2.37 11.15
N LYS A 147 14.48 2.92 11.39
CA LYS A 147 15.75 2.30 10.99
C LYS A 147 15.97 0.93 11.64
N ASP A 148 15.71 0.82 12.94
CA ASP A 148 15.84 -0.45 13.67
C ASP A 148 14.93 -1.54 13.08
N ILE A 149 13.64 -1.21 12.84
CA ILE A 149 12.68 -2.15 12.25
C ILE A 149 13.17 -2.64 10.89
N ILE A 150 13.52 -1.73 9.98
CA ILE A 150 13.93 -2.11 8.62
C ILE A 150 15.19 -2.98 8.65
N LYS A 151 16.22 -2.60 9.41
CA LYS A 151 17.47 -3.37 9.52
C LYS A 151 17.24 -4.77 10.10
N ARG A 152 16.43 -4.87 11.17
CA ARG A 152 16.10 -6.17 11.78
C ARG A 152 15.38 -7.09 10.82
N VAL A 153 14.37 -6.57 10.14
CA VAL A 153 13.60 -7.34 9.15
C VAL A 153 14.48 -7.72 7.96
N LYS A 154 15.27 -6.79 7.43
CA LYS A 154 16.16 -7.06 6.28
C LYS A 154 17.15 -8.18 6.56
N LYS A 155 17.67 -8.24 7.78
CA LYS A 155 18.64 -9.29 8.19
C LYS A 155 18.07 -10.70 8.11
N ILE A 156 16.76 -10.86 8.23
CA ILE A 156 16.11 -12.18 8.32
C ILE A 156 15.14 -12.49 7.18
N SER A 157 14.67 -11.48 6.46
CA SER A 157 13.70 -11.68 5.38
C SER A 157 14.34 -12.45 4.21
N LYS A 158 13.63 -13.47 3.73
CA LYS A 158 13.98 -14.22 2.52
C LYS A 158 13.35 -13.63 1.25
N VAL A 159 12.48 -12.64 1.40
CA VAL A 159 11.75 -11.98 0.32
C VAL A 159 11.97 -10.47 0.37
N PRO A 160 11.72 -9.74 -0.72
CA PRO A 160 11.82 -8.28 -0.76
C PRO A 160 10.98 -7.60 0.33
N ILE A 161 11.50 -6.45 0.83
CA ILE A 161 10.85 -5.63 1.85
C ILE A 161 10.40 -4.31 1.22
N ILE A 162 9.10 -4.05 1.27
CA ILE A 162 8.47 -2.81 0.85
C ILE A 162 8.15 -2.01 2.11
N VAL A 163 8.57 -0.76 2.20
CA VAL A 163 8.34 0.09 3.38
C VAL A 163 7.24 1.11 3.08
N LYS A 164 6.08 0.98 3.74
CA LYS A 164 4.97 1.93 3.57
C LYS A 164 5.09 3.05 4.59
N LEU A 165 5.24 4.27 4.05
CA LEU A 165 5.52 5.48 4.82
C LEU A 165 4.27 6.35 5.00
N SER A 166 4.24 7.10 6.09
CA SER A 166 3.24 8.13 6.35
C SER A 166 3.60 9.43 5.62
N PRO A 167 2.63 10.16 5.06
CA PRO A 167 2.87 11.49 4.50
C PRO A 167 3.08 12.58 5.55
N LEU A 168 2.90 12.26 6.83
CA LEU A 168 2.96 13.19 7.96
C LEU A 168 4.36 13.40 8.50
N ILE A 169 5.25 13.80 7.65
CA ILE A 169 6.62 14.14 8.03
C ILE A 169 7.05 15.38 7.24
N THR A 170 8.01 16.09 7.78
CA THR A 170 8.51 17.33 7.18
C THR A 170 9.09 17.09 5.78
N ASP A 171 9.84 16.02 5.59
CA ASP A 171 10.42 15.64 4.30
C ASP A 171 10.30 14.12 4.08
N ILE A 172 9.35 13.74 3.20
CA ILE A 172 9.12 12.34 2.85
C ILE A 172 10.30 11.72 2.09
N SER A 173 11.03 12.53 1.35
CA SER A 173 12.17 12.09 0.55
C SER A 173 13.35 11.67 1.43
N GLU A 174 13.61 12.35 2.54
CA GLU A 174 14.62 11.98 3.51
C GLU A 174 14.27 10.67 4.23
N LEU A 175 13.00 10.48 4.57
CA LEU A 175 12.56 9.23 5.18
C LEU A 175 12.66 8.06 4.19
N ALA A 176 12.28 8.27 2.93
CA ALA A 176 12.43 7.28 1.87
C ALA A 176 13.91 6.93 1.62
N LEU A 177 14.81 7.92 1.59
CA LEU A 177 16.25 7.70 1.50
C LEU A 177 16.78 6.92 2.70
N SER A 178 16.31 7.24 3.90
CA SER A 178 16.66 6.50 5.11
C SER A 178 16.21 5.05 5.04
N ALA A 179 14.99 4.78 4.51
CA ALA A 179 14.50 3.41 4.32
C ALA A 179 15.37 2.64 3.31
N GLN A 180 15.72 3.25 2.17
CA GLN A 180 16.66 2.68 1.20
C GLN A 180 18.00 2.32 1.83
N ASN A 181 18.60 3.24 2.57
CA ASN A 181 19.91 3.06 3.22
C ASN A 181 19.88 1.99 4.32
N CYS A 182 18.71 1.68 4.86
CA CYS A 182 18.50 0.57 5.80
C CYS A 182 18.21 -0.77 5.13
N GLY A 183 18.14 -0.81 3.78
CA GLY A 183 17.99 -2.03 3.00
C GLY A 183 16.57 -2.33 2.55
N ALA A 184 15.66 -1.34 2.54
CA ALA A 184 14.37 -1.50 1.86
C ALA A 184 14.58 -1.76 0.37
N ASP A 185 13.79 -2.66 -0.21
CA ASP A 185 13.83 -3.00 -1.63
C ASP A 185 12.86 -2.15 -2.46
N ALA A 186 11.86 -1.55 -1.81
CA ALA A 186 10.93 -0.56 -2.38
C ALA A 186 10.28 0.27 -1.26
N VAL A 187 9.63 1.37 -1.63
CA VAL A 187 8.78 2.16 -0.72
C VAL A 187 7.37 2.31 -1.27
N THR A 188 6.36 2.33 -0.38
CA THR A 188 4.97 2.70 -0.71
C THR A 188 4.71 4.13 -0.23
N LEU A 189 4.30 5.02 -1.13
CA LEU A 189 4.01 6.43 -0.89
C LEU A 189 2.62 6.80 -1.45
N ALA A 190 1.65 7.18 -0.61
CA ALA A 190 1.74 7.32 0.81
C ALA A 190 0.56 6.61 1.50
N ASN A 191 0.60 6.53 2.83
CA ASN A 191 -0.57 6.14 3.62
C ASN A 191 -1.56 7.31 3.73
N THR A 192 -2.70 7.10 4.42
CA THR A 192 -3.76 8.10 4.59
C THR A 192 -3.28 9.35 5.35
N TYR A 193 -3.94 10.48 5.08
CA TYR A 193 -3.66 11.78 5.70
C TYR A 193 -4.57 11.98 6.92
N PRO A 194 -4.09 12.49 8.05
CA PRO A 194 -4.96 12.74 9.19
C PRO A 194 -5.97 13.82 8.89
N ALA A 195 -7.20 13.53 9.26
CA ALA A 195 -8.31 14.46 9.12
C ALA A 195 -9.41 14.12 10.13
N MET A 196 -10.41 14.98 10.22
CA MET A 196 -11.62 14.75 11.00
C MET A 196 -12.84 15.33 10.28
N ALA A 197 -14.01 14.82 10.62
CA ALA A 197 -15.28 15.41 10.22
C ALA A 197 -16.23 15.43 11.40
N ILE A 198 -17.07 16.46 11.44
CA ILE A 198 -18.07 16.71 12.47
C ILE A 198 -19.45 16.59 11.84
N ASP A 199 -20.35 15.95 12.53
CA ASP A 199 -21.77 15.95 12.22
C ASP A 199 -22.38 17.20 12.89
N ILE A 200 -22.85 18.14 12.09
CA ILE A 200 -23.36 19.43 12.56
C ILE A 200 -24.74 19.33 13.24
N GLU A 201 -25.49 18.28 12.95
CA GLU A 201 -26.79 18.07 13.58
C GLU A 201 -26.65 17.52 15.00
N THR A 202 -25.67 16.64 15.20
CA THR A 202 -25.44 15.99 16.50
C THR A 202 -24.30 16.62 17.31
N PHE A 203 -23.54 17.55 16.74
CA PHE A 203 -22.31 18.15 17.30
C PHE A 203 -21.26 17.12 17.70
N LYS A 204 -21.25 15.94 17.06
CA LYS A 204 -20.33 14.84 17.36
C LYS A 204 -19.35 14.59 16.21
N PRO A 205 -18.17 14.03 16.51
CA PRO A 205 -17.28 13.56 15.46
C PRO A 205 -17.92 12.39 14.70
N LYS A 206 -17.73 12.32 13.37
CA LYS A 206 -18.23 11.23 12.54
C LYS A 206 -17.53 9.89 12.80
N LEU A 207 -16.37 9.89 13.44
CA LEU A 207 -15.64 8.69 13.84
C LEU A 207 -15.55 8.55 15.35
N SER A 208 -15.60 7.32 15.85
CA SER A 208 -15.47 6.99 17.28
C SER A 208 -14.14 7.45 17.90
N THR A 209 -13.09 7.57 17.09
CA THR A 209 -11.75 8.02 17.49
C THR A 209 -11.53 9.52 17.31
N ILE A 210 -12.58 10.28 16.97
CA ILE A 210 -12.56 11.71 16.64
C ILE A 210 -11.82 11.99 15.33
N LYS A 211 -10.59 11.51 15.21
CA LYS A 211 -9.72 11.68 14.03
C LYS A 211 -9.50 10.34 13.32
N GLY A 212 -9.29 10.40 12.01
CA GLY A 212 -9.00 9.23 11.18
C GLY A 212 -8.04 9.56 10.04
N GLY A 213 -7.80 8.58 9.20
CA GLY A 213 -7.05 8.76 7.96
C GLY A 213 -7.97 9.10 6.80
N LEU A 214 -7.68 10.19 6.10
CA LEU A 214 -8.36 10.61 4.88
C LEU A 214 -7.76 9.91 3.67
N SER A 215 -8.62 9.40 2.79
CA SER A 215 -8.26 8.77 1.51
C SER A 215 -9.29 9.12 0.44
N GLY A 216 -9.02 8.75 -0.81
CA GLY A 216 -9.89 9.07 -1.96
C GLY A 216 -9.32 10.19 -2.82
N PRO A 217 -10.06 10.68 -3.83
CA PRO A 217 -9.56 11.64 -4.83
C PRO A 217 -8.97 12.91 -4.22
N CYS A 218 -9.49 13.35 -3.09
CA CYS A 218 -9.05 14.58 -2.39
C CYS A 218 -7.56 14.56 -1.99
N VAL A 219 -6.91 13.39 -1.84
CA VAL A 219 -5.50 13.30 -1.46
C VAL A 219 -4.55 13.08 -2.65
N LYS A 220 -5.06 12.97 -3.88
CA LYS A 220 -4.25 12.59 -5.06
C LYS A 220 -3.04 13.50 -5.25
N SER A 221 -3.24 14.80 -5.35
CA SER A 221 -2.16 15.76 -5.64
C SER A 221 -1.08 15.78 -4.56
N MET A 222 -1.45 15.61 -3.30
CA MET A 222 -0.49 15.49 -2.19
C MET A 222 0.32 14.20 -2.29
N SER A 223 -0.32 13.09 -2.66
CA SER A 223 0.35 11.79 -2.81
C SER A 223 1.29 11.77 -4.03
N ILE A 224 0.91 12.39 -5.16
CA ILE A 224 1.78 12.58 -6.32
C ILE A 224 3.04 13.37 -5.94
N ARG A 225 2.89 14.46 -5.17
CA ARG A 225 4.02 15.21 -4.66
C ARG A 225 4.96 14.34 -3.82
N CYS A 226 4.43 13.53 -2.91
CA CYS A 226 5.26 12.61 -2.12
C CYS A 226 6.09 11.66 -3.01
N VAL A 227 5.48 11.14 -4.08
CA VAL A 227 6.17 10.29 -5.06
C VAL A 227 7.26 11.06 -5.78
N TYR A 228 6.95 12.26 -6.28
CA TYR A 228 7.90 13.09 -7.01
C TYR A 228 9.11 13.47 -6.14
N ASP A 229 8.88 13.96 -4.92
CA ASP A 229 9.94 14.37 -3.99
C ASP A 229 10.88 13.19 -3.66
N ALA A 230 10.31 12.00 -3.40
CA ALA A 230 11.10 10.80 -3.15
C ALA A 230 11.87 10.33 -4.40
N TYR A 231 11.26 10.37 -5.58
CA TYR A 231 11.89 9.96 -6.83
C TYR A 231 13.17 10.74 -7.15
N GLN A 232 13.26 12.01 -6.71
CA GLN A 232 14.47 12.82 -6.89
C GLN A 232 15.66 12.31 -6.05
N LYS A 233 15.43 11.55 -4.98
CA LYS A 233 16.48 11.18 -4.00
C LYS A 233 16.78 9.68 -3.95
N ILE A 234 15.81 8.80 -4.20
CA ILE A 234 16.00 7.35 -4.04
C ILE A 234 16.16 6.65 -5.38
N LYS A 235 16.77 5.46 -5.35
CA LYS A 235 16.98 4.59 -6.53
C LYS A 235 16.11 3.33 -6.52
N ILE A 236 15.54 2.97 -5.36
CA ILE A 236 14.64 1.83 -5.23
C ILE A 236 13.26 2.17 -5.79
N PRO A 237 12.49 1.17 -6.29
CA PRO A 237 11.16 1.38 -6.84
C PRO A 237 10.20 2.04 -5.87
N ILE A 238 9.29 2.87 -6.39
CA ILE A 238 8.22 3.52 -5.63
C ILE A 238 6.88 2.92 -6.04
N LEU A 239 6.11 2.46 -5.07
CA LEU A 239 4.71 2.10 -5.21
C LEU A 239 3.85 3.31 -4.85
N GLY A 240 3.29 3.97 -5.85
CA GLY A 240 2.43 5.15 -5.66
C GLY A 240 1.07 4.75 -5.07
N CYS A 241 0.61 5.43 -4.02
CA CYS A 241 -0.65 5.15 -3.34
C CYS A 241 -1.32 6.42 -2.83
N GLY A 242 -2.64 6.54 -3.01
CA GLY A 242 -3.46 7.65 -2.49
C GLY A 242 -4.16 8.46 -3.58
N GLY A 243 -5.48 8.31 -3.66
CA GLY A 243 -6.33 9.08 -4.59
C GLY A 243 -6.39 8.56 -6.02
N ILE A 244 -5.89 7.38 -6.31
CA ILE A 244 -5.95 6.74 -7.63
C ILE A 244 -7.34 6.15 -7.83
N MET A 245 -8.12 6.76 -8.73
CA MET A 245 -9.49 6.35 -9.06
C MET A 245 -9.59 5.81 -10.48
N THR A 246 -8.75 6.30 -11.39
CA THR A 246 -8.77 6.04 -12.82
C THR A 246 -7.37 5.68 -13.35
N TRP A 247 -7.31 5.22 -14.60
CA TRP A 247 -6.03 4.98 -15.27
C TRP A 247 -5.23 6.28 -15.50
N GLN A 248 -5.90 7.41 -15.67
CA GLN A 248 -5.25 8.72 -15.81
C GLN A 248 -4.47 9.05 -14.53
N ASP A 249 -5.09 8.82 -13.36
CA ASP A 249 -4.41 9.03 -12.08
C ASP A 249 -3.18 8.12 -11.96
N ALA A 250 -3.30 6.86 -12.38
CA ALA A 250 -2.17 5.93 -12.38
C ALA A 250 -1.01 6.43 -13.27
N VAL A 251 -1.33 6.98 -14.47
CA VAL A 251 -0.33 7.60 -15.37
C VAL A 251 0.32 8.81 -14.70
N GLU A 252 -0.43 9.70 -14.03
CA GLU A 252 0.15 10.84 -13.30
C GLU A 252 1.15 10.38 -12.23
N PHE A 253 0.81 9.35 -11.43
CA PHE A 253 1.74 8.78 -10.46
C PHE A 253 3.01 8.22 -11.11
N MET A 254 2.87 7.52 -12.22
CA MET A 254 4.02 6.95 -12.94
C MET A 254 4.89 8.07 -13.53
N LEU A 255 4.31 9.09 -14.15
CA LEU A 255 5.06 10.24 -14.64
C LEU A 255 5.84 10.95 -13.53
N ALA A 256 5.28 11.03 -12.31
CA ALA A 256 5.96 11.57 -11.14
C ALA A 256 7.10 10.68 -10.60
N GLY A 257 7.21 9.43 -11.05
CA GLY A 257 8.31 8.52 -10.69
C GLY A 257 7.87 7.20 -10.05
N ALA A 258 6.57 6.93 -9.90
CA ALA A 258 6.14 5.62 -9.42
C ALA A 258 6.45 4.52 -10.46
N SER A 259 6.95 3.38 -9.99
CA SER A 259 7.18 2.18 -10.81
C SER A 259 5.92 1.30 -10.91
N ALA A 260 5.05 1.41 -9.92
CA ALA A 260 3.77 0.72 -9.82
C ALA A 260 2.80 1.57 -8.98
N VAL A 261 1.51 1.21 -9.00
CA VAL A 261 0.46 1.91 -8.26
C VAL A 261 -0.35 0.95 -7.39
N SER A 262 -0.73 1.42 -6.20
CA SER A 262 -1.55 0.68 -5.24
C SER A 262 -2.90 1.38 -5.08
N VAL A 263 -3.99 0.68 -5.45
CA VAL A 263 -5.34 1.24 -5.55
C VAL A 263 -6.12 0.91 -4.27
N GLY A 264 -6.49 1.96 -3.53
CA GLY A 264 -7.19 1.86 -2.24
C GLY A 264 -8.69 2.15 -2.35
N THR A 265 -9.10 3.38 -2.09
CA THR A 265 -10.53 3.79 -2.00
C THR A 265 -11.34 3.40 -3.22
N ALA A 266 -10.78 3.46 -4.42
CA ALA A 266 -11.46 3.05 -5.64
C ALA A 266 -11.88 1.57 -5.61
N SER A 267 -11.11 0.69 -4.96
CA SER A 267 -11.47 -0.73 -4.83
C SER A 267 -12.58 -0.98 -3.83
N LEU A 268 -12.75 -0.12 -2.82
CA LEU A 268 -13.90 -0.16 -1.89
C LEU A 268 -15.19 0.28 -2.58
N ILE A 269 -15.13 1.28 -3.46
CA ILE A 269 -16.29 1.72 -4.25
C ILE A 269 -16.71 0.61 -5.22
N SER A 270 -15.76 0.04 -5.95
CA SER A 270 -15.96 -1.12 -6.82
C SER A 270 -14.63 -1.82 -7.10
N PRO A 271 -14.51 -3.11 -6.76
CA PRO A 271 -13.33 -3.91 -7.12
C PRO A 271 -13.01 -3.90 -8.62
N LYS A 272 -14.04 -3.76 -9.48
CA LYS A 272 -13.90 -3.67 -10.95
C LYS A 272 -13.07 -2.46 -11.40
N ASN A 273 -12.90 -1.44 -10.57
CA ASN A 273 -12.07 -0.28 -10.91
C ASN A 273 -10.59 -0.66 -11.09
N LEU A 274 -10.09 -1.67 -10.39
CA LEU A 274 -8.75 -2.21 -10.62
C LEU A 274 -8.56 -2.69 -12.07
N ILE A 275 -9.54 -3.44 -12.60
CA ILE A 275 -9.50 -3.95 -13.97
C ILE A 275 -9.62 -2.80 -14.98
N LYS A 276 -10.53 -1.84 -14.74
CA LYS A 276 -10.66 -0.66 -15.61
C LYS A 276 -9.36 0.16 -15.68
N ILE A 277 -8.62 0.25 -14.57
CA ILE A 277 -7.30 0.93 -14.55
C ILE A 277 -6.30 0.16 -15.40
N ILE A 278 -6.25 -1.17 -15.30
CA ILE A 278 -5.35 -2.01 -16.12
C ILE A 278 -5.66 -1.85 -17.60
N ASP A 279 -6.94 -2.02 -17.99
CA ASP A 279 -7.38 -1.90 -19.37
C ASP A 279 -7.12 -0.50 -19.93
N GLY A 280 -7.34 0.54 -19.11
CA GLY A 280 -7.07 1.94 -19.47
C GLY A 280 -5.58 2.23 -19.69
N LEU A 281 -4.69 1.67 -18.88
CA LEU A 281 -3.24 1.78 -19.07
C LEU A 281 -2.79 1.10 -20.36
N GLU A 282 -3.35 -0.07 -20.68
CA GLU A 282 -3.05 -0.80 -21.91
C GLU A 282 -3.47 0.01 -23.14
N ASN A 283 -4.68 0.56 -23.13
CA ASN A 283 -5.18 1.43 -24.19
C ASN A 283 -4.32 2.70 -24.33
N PHE A 284 -3.97 3.35 -23.22
CA PHE A 284 -3.11 4.54 -23.22
C PHE A 284 -1.77 4.28 -23.91
N LEU A 285 -1.07 3.17 -23.57
CA LEU A 285 0.19 2.82 -24.22
C LEU A 285 0.02 2.57 -25.73
N SER A 286 -1.10 1.98 -26.12
CA SER A 286 -1.40 1.68 -27.52
C SER A 286 -1.65 2.96 -28.31
N VAL A 287 -2.49 3.87 -27.81
CA VAL A 287 -2.79 5.16 -28.44
C VAL A 287 -1.54 6.04 -28.56
N LYS A 288 -0.74 6.08 -27.49
CA LYS A 288 0.52 6.87 -27.46
C LYS A 288 1.68 6.18 -28.18
N LYS A 289 1.50 4.97 -28.70
CA LYS A 289 2.55 4.15 -29.35
C LYS A 289 3.77 3.90 -28.44
N ILE A 290 3.56 3.83 -27.12
CA ILE A 290 4.58 3.55 -26.12
C ILE A 290 4.80 2.03 -26.07
N LYS A 291 6.06 1.60 -26.12
CA LYS A 291 6.41 0.16 -26.20
C LYS A 291 6.32 -0.54 -24.84
N SER A 292 6.55 0.18 -23.75
CA SER A 292 6.56 -0.38 -22.41
C SER A 292 6.10 0.65 -21.38
N ILE A 293 5.31 0.21 -20.39
CA ILE A 293 4.88 1.04 -19.26
C ILE A 293 6.07 1.62 -18.49
N LYS A 294 7.23 0.99 -18.54
CA LYS A 294 8.46 1.47 -17.89
C LYS A 294 8.95 2.81 -18.45
N GLU A 295 8.62 3.12 -19.70
CA GLU A 295 9.04 4.36 -20.36
C GLU A 295 8.36 5.60 -19.77
N ILE A 296 7.24 5.45 -19.06
CA ILE A 296 6.53 6.59 -18.48
C ILE A 296 6.92 6.87 -17.02
N SER A 297 7.62 5.94 -16.35
CA SER A 297 8.06 6.16 -14.97
C SER A 297 9.13 7.26 -14.90
N GLY A 298 8.80 8.38 -14.24
CA GLY A 298 9.69 9.55 -14.15
C GLY A 298 9.83 10.37 -15.43
N ALA A 299 8.99 10.13 -16.43
CA ALA A 299 9.08 10.79 -17.75
C ALA A 299 8.36 12.16 -17.81
N MET A 300 8.00 12.75 -16.67
CA MET A 300 7.42 14.08 -16.61
C MET A 300 8.38 15.11 -17.22
N LYS A 301 7.91 15.83 -18.23
CA LYS A 301 8.66 16.95 -18.82
C LYS A 301 8.56 18.19 -17.91
N ARG A 302 9.68 18.86 -17.71
CA ARG A 302 9.75 20.15 -16.99
C ARG A 302 9.56 21.31 -17.96
#